data_077eb704c263817d04cdbe16bca999a0
#
_entry.id   077eb704c263817d04cdbe16bca999a0
#
_cell.length_a   1.000
_cell.length_b   1.000
_cell.length_c   1.000
_cell.angle_alpha   90.00
_cell.angle_beta   90.00
_cell.angle_gamma   90.00
#
_symmetry.space_group_name_H-M   'P 1'
#
loop_
_entity.id
_entity.type
_entity.pdbx_description
1 polymer ?
#
loop_
_entity_poly.entity_id
_entity_poly.type
_entity_poly.pdbx_seq_one_letter_code
_entity_poly.pdbx_strand_id
1 'polypeptide(L)'
;MAVLGLPAEPGRIVLFCTRGKLSLETAERLRDEGFDACSLKGGYLAWLMRQMQRQEAEELCSRVENSLRKRFRLKLWCNFTKAIRQYELVKPNDRIAVCMSGGKDSMLMAKLFQELQRYTKFPFSVEYLVMDPGYSPENRRVIEENARKLNIPIHIFESNIFDYVYNVDKSPCYLCARMRRGHLYDYARQLGCNKIALGHHYDDVIETILMGMLYGAQVQTMMPKLHSTNFPGMELIRPLYLIREDDIKAWRDANELHFIQCACHFTDTCTTCSNQETRSKRQEIKELIRTLKQRNPDVEAHIFRSVENVNLDTVIGWKTGGKKYSFLDRYDEEA
;
A
#
# COMPACT_ATOMS: atom_id res chain seq x y z
N MET A 1 -18.66 -22.06 48.41
CA MET A 1 -19.22 -22.12 47.06
C MET A 1 -20.51 -21.30 47.04
N ALA A 2 -20.52 -20.15 46.45
CA ALA A 2 -21.77 -19.44 46.19
C ALA A 2 -22.48 -20.20 45.07
N VAL A 3 -23.64 -20.75 45.36
CA VAL A 3 -24.55 -21.32 44.37
C VAL A 3 -25.07 -20.17 43.55
N LEU A 4 -24.47 -19.92 42.42
CA LEU A 4 -25.04 -19.04 41.39
C LEU A 4 -26.33 -19.70 40.92
N GLY A 5 -27.49 -19.08 41.15
CA GLY A 5 -28.73 -19.53 40.57
C GLY A 5 -28.60 -19.63 39.05
N LEU A 6 -28.85 -20.81 38.51
CA LEU A 6 -28.89 -21.02 37.06
C LEU A 6 -30.13 -20.29 36.52
N PRO A 7 -30.02 -19.67 35.31
CA PRO A 7 -31.17 -19.00 34.72
C PRO A 7 -32.30 -19.99 34.44
N ALA A 8 -33.52 -19.56 34.74
CA ALA A 8 -34.73 -20.38 34.58
C ALA A 8 -35.13 -20.58 33.10
N GLU A 9 -34.59 -19.77 32.16
CA GLU A 9 -34.90 -19.85 30.76
C GLU A 9 -33.75 -20.52 29.98
N PRO A 10 -34.02 -21.28 28.90
CA PRO A 10 -33.00 -21.91 28.10
C PRO A 10 -32.19 -20.84 27.38
N GLY A 11 -30.91 -20.74 27.72
CA GLY A 11 -29.96 -19.79 27.11
C GLY A 11 -28.52 -20.27 27.29
N ARG A 12 -27.62 -19.69 26.52
CA ARG A 12 -26.19 -20.01 26.60
C ARG A 12 -25.57 -19.42 27.87
N ILE A 13 -25.01 -20.29 28.72
CA ILE A 13 -24.33 -19.92 29.96
C ILE A 13 -22.85 -19.64 29.64
N VAL A 14 -22.39 -18.40 29.86
CA VAL A 14 -20.99 -18.01 29.71
C VAL A 14 -20.37 -17.88 31.09
N LEU A 15 -19.45 -18.78 31.43
CA LEU A 15 -18.71 -18.78 32.68
C LEU A 15 -17.35 -18.12 32.51
N PHE A 16 -16.93 -17.38 33.56
CA PHE A 16 -15.56 -16.83 33.55
C PHE A 16 -15.00 -16.84 34.99
N CYS A 17 -13.69 -16.98 35.06
CA CYS A 17 -12.89 -16.73 36.25
C CYS A 17 -11.69 -15.90 35.87
N THR A 18 -10.83 -15.53 36.80
CA THR A 18 -9.69 -14.65 36.51
C THR A 18 -8.79 -15.14 35.37
N ARG A 19 -8.46 -16.45 35.34
CA ARG A 19 -7.53 -17.06 34.37
C ARG A 19 -8.17 -18.11 33.43
N GLY A 20 -9.45 -18.37 33.58
CA GLY A 20 -10.19 -19.31 32.71
C GLY A 20 -10.11 -20.80 33.10
N LYS A 21 -9.34 -21.19 34.10
CA LYS A 21 -9.18 -22.63 34.49
C LYS A 21 -10.42 -23.16 35.21
N LEU A 22 -10.82 -22.56 36.31
CA LEU A 22 -11.99 -22.99 37.07
C LEU A 22 -13.30 -22.90 36.27
N SER A 23 -13.46 -21.84 35.49
CA SER A 23 -14.63 -21.68 34.62
C SER A 23 -14.71 -22.71 33.52
N LEU A 24 -13.58 -23.22 33.02
CA LEU A 24 -13.53 -24.27 32.01
C LEU A 24 -14.05 -25.58 32.61
N GLU A 25 -13.51 -26.01 33.75
CA GLU A 25 -13.92 -27.22 34.48
C GLU A 25 -15.41 -27.16 34.84
N THR A 26 -15.90 -25.99 35.28
CA THR A 26 -17.33 -25.80 35.62
C THR A 26 -18.20 -25.85 34.35
N ALA A 27 -17.75 -25.29 33.23
CA ALA A 27 -18.47 -25.35 31.96
C ALA A 27 -18.56 -26.77 31.39
N GLU A 28 -17.51 -27.56 31.56
CA GLU A 28 -17.51 -29.00 31.19
C GLU A 28 -18.55 -29.77 32.02
N ARG A 29 -18.57 -29.60 33.34
CA ARG A 29 -19.55 -30.26 34.21
C ARG A 29 -20.99 -29.85 33.88
N LEU A 30 -21.26 -28.57 33.61
CA LEU A 30 -22.61 -28.13 33.23
C LEU A 30 -23.03 -28.68 31.86
N ARG A 31 -22.11 -28.88 30.95
CA ARG A 31 -22.42 -29.56 29.67
C ARG A 31 -22.77 -31.03 29.84
N ASP A 32 -22.07 -31.73 30.74
CA ASP A 32 -22.39 -33.12 31.08
C ASP A 32 -23.80 -33.21 31.76
N GLU A 33 -24.24 -32.15 32.43
CA GLU A 33 -25.58 -32.01 33.00
C GLU A 33 -26.64 -31.54 31.98
N GLY A 34 -26.27 -31.32 30.69
CA GLY A 34 -27.19 -30.98 29.60
C GLY A 34 -27.37 -29.48 29.36
N PHE A 35 -26.60 -28.59 30.00
CA PHE A 35 -26.65 -27.15 29.75
C PHE A 35 -25.79 -26.71 28.61
N ASP A 36 -26.20 -25.71 27.81
CA ASP A 36 -25.33 -25.02 26.84
C ASP A 36 -24.41 -24.06 27.60
N ALA A 37 -23.29 -24.60 28.09
CA ALA A 37 -22.33 -23.85 28.90
C ALA A 37 -20.97 -23.72 28.20
N CYS A 38 -20.36 -22.55 28.23
CA CYS A 38 -19.01 -22.29 27.74
C CYS A 38 -18.19 -21.46 28.73
N SER A 39 -16.86 -21.58 28.64
CA SER A 39 -15.94 -20.79 29.42
C SER A 39 -15.27 -19.73 28.55
N LEU A 40 -15.10 -18.52 29.10
CA LEU A 40 -14.35 -17.46 28.46
C LEU A 40 -12.86 -17.84 28.36
N LYS A 41 -12.38 -18.05 27.15
CA LYS A 41 -10.99 -18.48 26.88
C LYS A 41 -9.97 -17.52 27.46
N GLY A 42 -9.12 -18.04 28.38
CA GLY A 42 -8.13 -17.26 29.11
C GLY A 42 -8.70 -16.41 30.26
N GLY A 43 -10.01 -16.51 30.55
CA GLY A 43 -10.70 -15.85 31.66
C GLY A 43 -10.87 -14.35 31.48
N TYR A 44 -11.29 -13.71 32.57
CA TYR A 44 -11.58 -12.26 32.59
C TYR A 44 -10.36 -11.39 32.24
N LEU A 45 -9.16 -11.76 32.71
CA LEU A 45 -7.94 -10.98 32.39
C LEU A 45 -7.64 -10.94 30.90
N ALA A 46 -7.74 -12.09 30.22
CA ALA A 46 -7.50 -12.13 28.79
C ALA A 46 -8.58 -11.38 27.99
N TRP A 47 -9.81 -11.39 28.46
CA TRP A 47 -10.90 -10.60 27.89
C TRP A 47 -10.65 -9.10 28.09
N LEU A 48 -10.29 -8.67 29.31
CA LEU A 48 -9.98 -7.28 29.62
C LEU A 48 -8.82 -6.75 28.77
N MET A 49 -7.72 -7.52 28.64
CA MET A 49 -6.59 -7.16 27.78
C MET A 49 -7.02 -6.97 26.32
N ARG A 50 -7.89 -7.84 25.79
CA ARG A 50 -8.40 -7.68 24.41
C ARG A 50 -9.28 -6.44 24.27
N GLN A 51 -10.10 -6.10 25.28
CA GLN A 51 -10.90 -4.88 25.26
C GLN A 51 -10.02 -3.62 25.28
N MET A 52 -8.98 -3.59 26.13
CA MET A 52 -8.02 -2.48 26.15
C MET A 52 -7.30 -2.33 24.81
N GLN A 53 -6.78 -3.42 24.24
CA GLN A 53 -6.12 -3.40 22.92
C GLN A 53 -7.06 -2.93 21.80
N ARG A 54 -8.35 -3.30 21.88
CA ARG A 54 -9.36 -2.85 20.92
C ARG A 54 -9.62 -1.35 21.05
N GLN A 55 -9.79 -0.86 22.27
CA GLN A 55 -9.98 0.56 22.53
C GLN A 55 -8.78 1.39 22.08
N GLU A 56 -7.55 0.98 22.41
CA GLU A 56 -6.33 1.63 21.96
C GLU A 56 -6.25 1.69 20.43
N ALA A 57 -6.62 0.61 19.73
CA ALA A 57 -6.65 0.57 18.27
C ALA A 57 -7.71 1.51 17.68
N GLU A 58 -8.91 1.59 18.29
CA GLU A 58 -9.97 2.50 17.88
C GLU A 58 -9.56 3.97 18.08
N GLU A 59 -8.90 4.30 19.19
CA GLU A 59 -8.39 5.64 19.48
C GLU A 59 -7.26 6.02 18.50
N LEU A 60 -6.30 5.10 18.23
CA LEU A 60 -5.25 5.31 17.24
C LEU A 60 -5.84 5.52 15.85
N CYS A 61 -6.77 4.67 15.42
CA CYS A 61 -7.41 4.78 14.11
C CYS A 61 -8.12 6.13 13.96
N SER A 62 -8.86 6.55 14.98
CA SER A 62 -9.54 7.86 15.01
C SER A 62 -8.55 9.02 14.94
N ARG A 63 -7.44 8.96 15.68
CA ARG A 63 -6.36 9.97 15.65
C ARG A 63 -5.75 10.08 14.24
N VAL A 64 -5.46 8.93 13.62
CA VAL A 64 -4.89 8.86 12.26
C VAL A 64 -5.85 9.46 11.23
N GLU A 65 -7.13 9.11 11.27
CA GLU A 65 -8.15 9.66 10.37
C GLU A 65 -8.33 11.17 10.56
N ASN A 66 -8.40 11.63 11.81
CA ASN A 66 -8.49 13.06 12.12
C ASN A 66 -7.25 13.82 11.65
N SER A 67 -6.06 13.21 11.71
CA SER A 67 -4.83 13.83 11.22
C SER A 67 -4.90 14.09 9.70
N LEU A 68 -5.46 13.16 8.91
CA LEU A 68 -5.68 13.33 7.47
C LEU A 68 -6.70 14.42 7.15
N ARG A 69 -7.77 14.52 7.95
CA ARG A 69 -8.84 15.52 7.76
C ARG A 69 -8.43 16.94 8.16
N LYS A 70 -7.48 17.08 9.11
CA LYS A 70 -7.06 18.38 9.69
C LYS A 70 -5.63 18.72 9.31
N ARG A 71 -4.64 18.21 10.08
CA ARG A 71 -3.22 18.61 9.99
C ARG A 71 -2.62 18.36 8.61
N PHE A 72 -2.91 17.21 8.02
CA PHE A 72 -2.34 16.80 6.72
C PHE A 72 -3.32 16.97 5.55
N ARG A 73 -4.44 17.66 5.78
CA ARG A 73 -5.49 17.82 4.77
C ARG A 73 -4.96 18.36 3.44
N LEU A 74 -4.23 19.47 3.46
CA LEU A 74 -3.73 20.10 2.24
C LEU A 74 -2.66 19.26 1.54
N LYS A 75 -1.77 18.66 2.31
CA LYS A 75 -0.59 17.96 1.79
C LYS A 75 -0.91 16.53 1.31
N LEU A 76 -1.79 15.82 2.00
CA LEU A 76 -2.15 14.45 1.67
C LEU A 76 -3.53 14.35 1.02
N TRP A 77 -4.60 14.71 1.74
CA TRP A 77 -5.97 14.53 1.24
C TRP A 77 -6.26 15.33 -0.03
N CYS A 78 -5.93 16.61 -0.06
CA CYS A 78 -6.18 17.45 -1.23
C CYS A 78 -5.36 17.01 -2.45
N ASN A 79 -4.09 16.62 -2.27
CA ASN A 79 -3.27 16.12 -3.36
C ASN A 79 -3.73 14.75 -3.86
N PHE A 80 -4.17 13.86 -2.95
CA PHE A 80 -4.79 12.59 -3.32
C PHE A 80 -6.05 12.81 -4.17
N THR A 81 -7.00 13.61 -3.67
CA THR A 81 -8.25 13.89 -4.41
C THR A 81 -8.02 14.68 -5.70
N LYS A 82 -6.97 15.51 -5.75
CA LYS A 82 -6.53 16.19 -6.97
C LYS A 82 -6.06 15.16 -8.00
N ALA A 83 -5.19 14.20 -7.61
CA ALA A 83 -4.71 13.15 -8.49
C ALA A 83 -5.88 12.29 -9.01
N ILE A 84 -6.81 11.90 -8.14
CA ILE A 84 -8.02 11.13 -8.52
C ILE A 84 -8.80 11.86 -9.62
N ARG A 85 -9.03 13.16 -9.49
CA ARG A 85 -9.80 13.96 -10.47
C ARG A 85 -9.00 14.27 -11.73
N GLN A 86 -7.77 14.75 -11.59
CA GLN A 86 -6.94 15.21 -12.69
C GLN A 86 -6.63 14.08 -13.68
N TYR A 87 -6.38 12.87 -13.15
CA TYR A 87 -6.04 11.72 -13.97
C TYR A 87 -7.19 10.72 -14.11
N GLU A 88 -8.39 11.04 -13.63
CA GLU A 88 -9.59 10.18 -13.68
C GLU A 88 -9.29 8.75 -13.19
N LEU A 89 -8.68 8.63 -12.01
CA LEU A 89 -8.20 7.36 -11.49
C LEU A 89 -9.33 6.47 -10.98
N VAL A 90 -10.41 7.07 -10.47
CA VAL A 90 -11.56 6.34 -9.90
C VAL A 90 -12.84 6.79 -10.62
N LYS A 91 -13.62 5.82 -11.07
CA LYS A 91 -14.90 6.01 -11.75
C LYS A 91 -16.04 5.34 -10.99
N PRO A 92 -17.31 5.71 -11.27
CA PRO A 92 -18.46 5.00 -10.72
C PRO A 92 -18.40 3.51 -11.04
N ASN A 93 -18.75 2.68 -10.04
CA ASN A 93 -18.77 1.22 -10.10
C ASN A 93 -17.40 0.54 -10.26
N ASP A 94 -16.28 1.27 -10.12
CA ASP A 94 -14.98 0.64 -10.04
C ASP A 94 -14.87 -0.30 -8.82
N ARG A 95 -14.20 -1.41 -9.02
CA ARG A 95 -13.74 -2.29 -7.95
C ARG A 95 -12.21 -2.31 -7.94
N ILE A 96 -11.62 -1.68 -6.94
CA ILE A 96 -10.20 -1.34 -6.90
C ILE A 96 -9.47 -2.22 -5.89
N ALA A 97 -8.45 -2.94 -6.34
CA ALA A 97 -7.53 -3.65 -5.46
C ALA A 97 -6.40 -2.71 -5.03
N VAL A 98 -6.40 -2.30 -3.77
CA VAL A 98 -5.32 -1.52 -3.15
C VAL A 98 -4.22 -2.48 -2.74
N CYS A 99 -3.08 -2.41 -3.44
CA CYS A 99 -1.96 -3.30 -3.22
C CYS A 99 -1.09 -2.81 -2.07
N MET A 100 -1.01 -3.61 -1.01
CA MET A 100 -0.34 -3.27 0.23
C MET A 100 0.96 -4.07 0.38
N SER A 101 2.06 -3.36 0.60
CA SER A 101 3.38 -3.96 0.90
C SER A 101 3.72 -3.97 2.40
N GLY A 102 2.86 -3.38 3.23
CA GLY A 102 3.14 -3.15 4.65
C GLY A 102 3.99 -1.91 4.94
N GLY A 103 4.50 -1.23 3.91
CA GLY A 103 5.23 0.04 4.06
C GLY A 103 4.32 1.26 4.21
N LYS A 104 4.91 2.38 4.63
CA LYS A 104 4.23 3.67 4.92
C LYS A 104 3.30 4.14 3.80
N ASP A 105 3.75 4.01 2.53
CA ASP A 105 3.02 4.52 1.37
C ASP A 105 1.74 3.74 1.12
N SER A 106 1.82 2.42 1.18
CA SER A 106 0.66 1.53 0.99
C SER A 106 -0.37 1.65 2.11
N MET A 107 0.08 1.82 3.36
CA MET A 107 -0.80 2.02 4.51
C MET A 107 -1.50 3.38 4.47
N LEU A 108 -0.78 4.45 4.09
CA LEU A 108 -1.40 5.76 3.84
C LEU A 108 -2.43 5.67 2.72
N MET A 109 -2.08 5.03 1.60
CA MET A 109 -2.99 4.87 0.46
C MET A 109 -4.29 4.17 0.88
N ALA A 110 -4.20 3.10 1.68
CA ALA A 110 -5.38 2.41 2.20
C ALA A 110 -6.27 3.33 3.05
N LYS A 111 -5.69 4.12 3.94
CA LYS A 111 -6.45 5.09 4.76
C LYS A 111 -7.09 6.19 3.90
N LEU A 112 -6.40 6.69 2.88
CA LEU A 112 -6.95 7.68 1.95
C LEU A 112 -8.12 7.11 1.11
N PHE A 113 -8.07 5.84 0.72
CA PHE A 113 -9.20 5.17 0.06
C PHE A 113 -10.39 4.98 1.00
N GLN A 114 -10.18 4.62 2.27
CA GLN A 114 -11.26 4.56 3.27
C GLN A 114 -11.94 5.93 3.44
N GLU A 115 -11.16 7.01 3.50
CA GLU A 115 -11.71 8.38 3.53
C GLU A 115 -12.44 8.71 2.21
N LEU A 116 -11.90 8.34 1.06
CA LEU A 116 -12.55 8.58 -0.22
C LEU A 116 -13.91 7.91 -0.30
N GLN A 117 -14.05 6.66 0.14
CA GLN A 117 -15.34 5.95 0.18
C GLN A 117 -16.39 6.66 1.06
N ARG A 118 -15.97 7.33 2.15
CA ARG A 118 -16.87 8.09 3.02
C ARG A 118 -17.42 9.37 2.40
N TYR A 119 -16.63 10.03 1.52
CA TYR A 119 -16.96 11.36 0.99
C TYR A 119 -17.33 11.39 -0.49
N THR A 120 -17.15 10.29 -1.20
CA THR A 120 -17.49 10.21 -2.63
C THR A 120 -19.00 10.04 -2.81
N LYS A 121 -19.56 10.76 -3.80
CA LYS A 121 -21.00 10.75 -4.10
C LYS A 121 -21.42 9.60 -5.03
N PHE A 122 -20.48 8.88 -5.61
CA PHE A 122 -20.75 7.75 -6.50
C PHE A 122 -20.23 6.44 -5.88
N PRO A 123 -20.88 5.30 -6.15
CA PRO A 123 -20.46 4.02 -5.61
C PRO A 123 -19.18 3.51 -6.25
N PHE A 124 -18.27 3.01 -5.47
CA PHE A 124 -17.13 2.17 -5.85
C PHE A 124 -16.71 1.30 -4.66
N SER A 125 -16.06 0.20 -4.92
CA SER A 125 -15.60 -0.74 -3.88
C SER A 125 -14.08 -0.87 -3.86
N VAL A 126 -13.54 -1.25 -2.71
CA VAL A 126 -12.10 -1.39 -2.49
C VAL A 126 -11.82 -2.71 -1.80
N GLU A 127 -10.86 -3.45 -2.32
CA GLU A 127 -10.26 -4.64 -1.72
C GLU A 127 -8.80 -4.33 -1.33
N TYR A 128 -8.36 -4.69 -0.12
CA TYR A 128 -7.00 -4.43 0.35
C TYR A 128 -6.18 -5.70 0.26
N LEU A 129 -5.25 -5.76 -0.68
CA LEU A 129 -4.50 -6.97 -1.00
C LEU A 129 -3.07 -6.90 -0.48
N VAL A 130 -2.69 -7.86 0.34
CA VAL A 130 -1.31 -8.12 0.73
C VAL A 130 -0.85 -9.39 0.05
N MET A 131 0.11 -9.26 -0.85
CA MET A 131 0.78 -10.43 -1.40
C MET A 131 1.97 -10.76 -0.53
N ASP A 132 1.97 -11.96 0.03
CA ASP A 132 3.09 -12.52 0.79
C ASP A 132 4.01 -13.30 -0.17
N PRO A 133 5.19 -12.77 -0.51
CA PRO A 133 6.13 -13.46 -1.39
C PRO A 133 7.07 -14.42 -0.65
N GLY A 134 6.80 -14.72 0.62
CA GLY A 134 7.62 -15.46 1.56
C GLY A 134 8.21 -14.54 2.67
N TYR A 135 7.39 -13.71 3.28
CA TYR A 135 7.83 -12.85 4.38
C TYR A 135 8.32 -13.65 5.58
N SER A 136 9.24 -13.05 6.36
CA SER A 136 9.52 -13.59 7.68
C SER A 136 8.26 -13.51 8.57
N PRO A 137 8.09 -14.45 9.53
CA PRO A 137 6.96 -14.41 10.47
C PRO A 137 6.82 -13.06 11.19
N GLU A 138 7.96 -12.41 11.51
CA GLU A 138 7.99 -11.10 12.16
C GLU A 138 7.41 -10.01 11.24
N ASN A 139 7.85 -9.94 9.98
CA ASN A 139 7.36 -8.96 9.01
C ASN A 139 5.88 -9.15 8.74
N ARG A 140 5.43 -10.40 8.58
CA ARG A 140 4.01 -10.72 8.39
C ARG A 140 3.18 -10.27 9.58
N ARG A 141 3.63 -10.57 10.80
CA ARG A 141 2.96 -10.13 12.03
C ARG A 141 2.85 -8.61 12.12
N VAL A 142 3.91 -7.86 11.77
CA VAL A 142 3.90 -6.39 11.77
C VAL A 142 2.85 -5.86 10.77
N ILE A 143 2.75 -6.45 9.56
CA ILE A 143 1.75 -6.06 8.56
C ILE A 143 0.33 -6.27 9.10
N GLU A 144 0.05 -7.46 9.63
CA GLU A 144 -1.27 -7.83 10.16
C GLU A 144 -1.65 -6.94 11.35
N GLU A 145 -0.70 -6.68 12.26
CA GLU A 145 -0.93 -5.84 13.43
C GLU A 145 -1.21 -4.38 13.05
N ASN A 146 -0.44 -3.82 12.11
CA ASN A 146 -0.70 -2.47 11.60
C ASN A 146 -2.04 -2.37 10.87
N ALA A 147 -2.39 -3.36 10.05
CA ALA A 147 -3.69 -3.39 9.40
C ALA A 147 -4.84 -3.45 10.41
N ARG A 148 -4.72 -4.26 11.46
CA ARG A 148 -5.68 -4.35 12.56
C ARG A 148 -5.81 -3.03 13.32
N LYS A 149 -4.67 -2.41 13.71
CA LYS A 149 -4.63 -1.12 14.44
C LYS A 149 -5.25 0.02 13.62
N LEU A 150 -5.08 0.02 12.32
CA LEU A 150 -5.61 1.03 11.41
C LEU A 150 -6.99 0.67 10.85
N ASN A 151 -7.58 -0.43 11.29
CA ASN A 151 -8.86 -0.94 10.82
C ASN A 151 -8.92 -1.07 9.29
N ILE A 152 -7.90 -1.72 8.71
CA ILE A 152 -7.83 -2.01 7.28
C ILE A 152 -8.11 -3.51 7.08
N PRO A 153 -9.22 -3.88 6.41
CA PRO A 153 -9.57 -5.29 6.19
C PRO A 153 -8.73 -5.86 5.05
N ILE A 154 -7.58 -6.48 5.38
CA ILE A 154 -6.65 -7.01 4.39
C ILE A 154 -6.98 -8.44 3.99
N HIS A 155 -6.79 -8.75 2.70
CA HIS A 155 -6.76 -10.10 2.15
C HIS A 155 -5.30 -10.47 1.88
N ILE A 156 -4.78 -11.45 2.62
CA ILE A 156 -3.42 -11.94 2.43
C ILE A 156 -3.47 -13.20 1.56
N PHE A 157 -2.66 -13.22 0.51
CA PHE A 157 -2.43 -14.41 -0.30
C PHE A 157 -0.93 -14.66 -0.47
N GLU A 158 -0.57 -15.94 -0.51
CA GLU A 158 0.81 -16.39 -0.54
C GLU A 158 1.29 -16.66 -1.96
N SER A 159 2.58 -16.43 -2.20
CA SER A 159 3.26 -16.79 -3.43
C SER A 159 4.71 -17.17 -3.15
N ASN A 160 5.25 -18.12 -3.90
CA ASN A 160 6.63 -18.60 -3.71
C ASN A 160 7.64 -17.79 -4.54
N ILE A 161 7.41 -16.49 -4.72
CA ILE A 161 8.26 -15.64 -5.59
C ILE A 161 9.70 -15.58 -5.08
N PHE A 162 9.91 -15.52 -3.77
CA PHE A 162 11.26 -15.44 -3.22
C PHE A 162 12.08 -16.69 -3.53
N ASP A 163 11.47 -17.87 -3.50
CA ASP A 163 12.13 -19.13 -3.84
C ASP A 163 12.61 -19.17 -5.29
N TYR A 164 11.83 -18.60 -6.21
CA TYR A 164 12.19 -18.52 -7.62
C TYR A 164 13.27 -17.47 -7.90
N VAL A 165 13.18 -16.31 -7.25
CA VAL A 165 14.08 -15.18 -7.49
C VAL A 165 15.43 -15.37 -6.81
N TYR A 166 15.50 -16.17 -5.75
CA TYR A 166 16.74 -16.46 -5.02
C TYR A 166 17.83 -17.11 -5.90
N ASN A 167 17.41 -17.88 -6.89
CA ASN A 167 18.31 -18.64 -7.80
C ASN A 167 18.68 -17.88 -9.08
N VAL A 168 18.40 -16.56 -9.18
CA VAL A 168 18.65 -15.78 -10.40
C VAL A 168 19.74 -14.75 -10.19
N ASP A 169 20.89 -14.91 -10.90
CA ASP A 169 22.06 -14.02 -10.78
C ASP A 169 21.87 -12.64 -11.38
N LYS A 170 20.96 -12.47 -12.37
CA LYS A 170 20.76 -11.19 -13.07
C LYS A 170 19.47 -10.49 -12.67
N SER A 171 19.62 -9.31 -12.01
CA SER A 171 18.52 -8.39 -11.69
C SER A 171 17.36 -9.00 -10.91
N PRO A 172 17.60 -9.66 -9.75
CA PRO A 172 16.56 -10.34 -8.98
C PRO A 172 15.41 -9.40 -8.57
N CYS A 173 15.71 -8.14 -8.24
CA CYS A 173 14.70 -7.13 -7.87
C CYS A 173 13.74 -6.79 -9.02
N TYR A 174 14.24 -6.73 -10.26
CA TYR A 174 13.38 -6.47 -11.43
C TYR A 174 12.43 -7.65 -11.68
N LEU A 175 12.96 -8.87 -11.65
CA LEU A 175 12.17 -10.08 -11.83
C LEU A 175 11.11 -10.21 -10.74
N CYS A 176 11.50 -10.02 -9.48
CA CYS A 176 10.59 -10.01 -8.33
C CYS A 176 9.45 -9.00 -8.54
N ALA A 177 9.76 -7.75 -8.89
CA ALA A 177 8.74 -6.71 -9.11
C ALA A 177 7.80 -7.05 -10.27
N ARG A 178 8.30 -7.70 -11.33
CA ARG A 178 7.50 -8.15 -12.46
C ARG A 178 6.56 -9.29 -12.09
N MET A 179 7.07 -10.32 -11.41
CA MET A 179 6.28 -11.46 -10.94
C MET A 179 5.21 -11.02 -9.93
N ARG A 180 5.59 -10.18 -8.96
CA ARG A 180 4.65 -9.62 -7.98
C ARG A 180 3.47 -8.93 -8.66
N ARG A 181 3.71 -8.11 -9.66
CA ARG A 181 2.63 -7.45 -10.41
C ARG A 181 1.73 -8.45 -11.12
N GLY A 182 2.26 -9.50 -11.73
CA GLY A 182 1.47 -10.55 -12.37
C GLY A 182 0.50 -11.21 -11.39
N HIS A 183 1.00 -11.66 -10.23
CA HIS A 183 0.17 -12.29 -9.19
C HIS A 183 -0.87 -11.31 -8.61
N LEU A 184 -0.50 -10.04 -8.39
CA LEU A 184 -1.45 -9.02 -7.93
C LEU A 184 -2.60 -8.80 -8.92
N TYR A 185 -2.31 -8.73 -10.21
CA TYR A 185 -3.34 -8.62 -11.24
C TYR A 185 -4.25 -9.84 -11.28
N ASP A 186 -3.66 -11.04 -11.23
CA ASP A 186 -4.45 -12.28 -11.30
C ASP A 186 -5.39 -12.41 -10.10
N TYR A 187 -4.89 -12.20 -8.90
CA TYR A 187 -5.70 -12.28 -7.69
C TYR A 187 -6.77 -11.17 -7.62
N ALA A 188 -6.43 -9.94 -8.00
CA ALA A 188 -7.38 -8.85 -8.10
C ALA A 188 -8.53 -9.17 -9.08
N ARG A 189 -8.20 -9.77 -10.24
CA ARG A 189 -9.20 -10.23 -11.22
C ARG A 189 -10.11 -11.32 -10.66
N GLN A 190 -9.57 -12.28 -9.90
CA GLN A 190 -10.38 -13.32 -9.23
C GLN A 190 -11.39 -12.72 -8.25
N LEU A 191 -11.03 -11.61 -7.59
CA LEU A 191 -11.94 -10.85 -6.72
C LEU A 191 -12.90 -9.94 -7.50
N GLY A 192 -12.87 -9.95 -8.84
CA GLY A 192 -13.70 -9.11 -9.69
C GLY A 192 -13.28 -7.64 -9.74
N CYS A 193 -12.04 -7.32 -9.34
CA CYS A 193 -11.51 -5.96 -9.46
C CYS A 193 -11.17 -5.64 -10.93
N ASN A 194 -11.45 -4.39 -11.34
CA ASN A 194 -11.07 -3.86 -12.66
C ASN A 194 -9.83 -2.95 -12.58
N LYS A 195 -9.36 -2.62 -11.37
CA LYS A 195 -8.17 -1.78 -11.16
C LYS A 195 -7.29 -2.31 -10.06
N ILE A 196 -5.97 -2.08 -10.20
CA ILE A 196 -5.00 -2.22 -9.10
C ILE A 196 -4.41 -0.85 -8.79
N ALA A 197 -4.33 -0.50 -7.50
CA ALA A 197 -3.73 0.75 -7.01
C ALA A 197 -2.38 0.46 -6.38
N LEU A 198 -1.34 1.15 -6.84
CA LEU A 198 0.02 1.05 -6.33
C LEU A 198 0.46 2.34 -5.65
N GLY A 199 1.17 2.22 -4.52
CA GLY A 199 1.58 3.31 -3.66
C GLY A 199 2.79 4.12 -4.14
N HIS A 200 2.96 4.32 -5.45
CA HIS A 200 4.00 5.20 -5.98
C HIS A 200 3.61 6.66 -5.79
N HIS A 201 4.54 7.47 -5.35
CA HIS A 201 4.35 8.87 -5.01
C HIS A 201 5.14 9.82 -5.93
N TYR A 202 5.00 11.14 -5.73
CA TYR A 202 5.61 12.17 -6.55
C TYR A 202 7.13 12.01 -6.73
N ASP A 203 7.83 11.68 -5.65
CA ASP A 203 9.29 11.54 -5.68
C ASP A 203 9.72 10.33 -6.55
N ASP A 204 8.97 9.22 -6.54
CA ASP A 204 9.20 8.09 -7.46
C ASP A 204 9.07 8.50 -8.93
N VAL A 205 8.14 9.43 -9.23
CA VAL A 205 7.92 9.93 -10.59
C VAL A 205 9.10 10.73 -11.07
N ILE A 206 9.57 11.73 -10.30
CA ILE A 206 10.72 12.57 -10.71
C ILE A 206 12.01 11.76 -10.78
N GLU A 207 12.22 10.81 -9.88
CA GLU A 207 13.33 9.86 -9.95
C GLU A 207 13.28 9.03 -11.25
N THR A 208 12.10 8.53 -11.63
CA THR A 208 11.92 7.74 -12.84
C THR A 208 12.19 8.55 -14.11
N ILE A 209 11.80 9.83 -14.14
CA ILE A 209 12.11 10.74 -15.26
C ILE A 209 13.61 10.88 -15.44
N LEU A 210 14.33 11.23 -14.37
CA LEU A 210 15.79 11.39 -14.46
C LEU A 210 16.53 10.08 -14.73
N MET A 211 16.07 8.96 -14.17
CA MET A 211 16.62 7.64 -14.49
C MET A 211 16.43 7.31 -15.97
N GLY A 212 15.27 7.62 -16.55
CA GLY A 212 15.00 7.45 -17.98
C GLY A 212 15.97 8.26 -18.84
N MET A 213 16.20 9.52 -18.50
CA MET A 213 17.10 10.41 -19.23
C MET A 213 18.57 10.01 -19.09
N LEU A 214 19.06 9.81 -17.86
CA LEU A 214 20.49 9.67 -17.58
C LEU A 214 21.01 8.24 -17.81
N TYR A 215 20.18 7.23 -17.63
CA TYR A 215 20.60 5.83 -17.77
C TYR A 215 19.88 5.07 -18.89
N GLY A 216 18.77 5.60 -19.39
CA GLY A 216 17.94 4.95 -20.41
C GLY A 216 17.92 5.66 -21.76
N ALA A 217 18.53 6.86 -21.86
CA ALA A 217 18.47 7.72 -23.06
C ALA A 217 17.02 7.93 -23.57
N GLN A 218 16.06 8.09 -22.63
CA GLN A 218 14.64 8.23 -22.93
C GLN A 218 14.00 9.27 -22.03
N VAL A 219 13.21 10.17 -22.62
CA VAL A 219 12.31 11.06 -21.87
C VAL A 219 10.99 10.31 -21.68
N GLN A 220 10.83 9.75 -20.51
CA GLN A 220 9.62 8.99 -20.15
C GLN A 220 9.33 9.10 -18.65
N THR A 221 8.09 8.91 -18.28
CA THR A 221 7.67 8.93 -16.88
C THR A 221 6.91 7.66 -16.49
N MET A 222 6.69 7.53 -15.19
CA MET A 222 5.75 6.57 -14.62
C MET A 222 4.33 7.14 -14.77
N MET A 223 3.52 6.58 -15.67
CA MET A 223 2.17 7.09 -15.93
C MET A 223 1.25 6.99 -14.70
N PRO A 224 0.39 8.00 -14.41
CA PRO A 224 -0.55 7.95 -13.29
C PRO A 224 -1.59 6.85 -13.41
N LYS A 225 -1.97 6.49 -14.64
CA LYS A 225 -2.78 5.31 -14.97
C LYS A 225 -2.34 4.68 -16.28
N LEU A 226 -2.57 3.38 -16.40
CA LEU A 226 -2.32 2.66 -17.66
C LEU A 226 -3.14 1.37 -17.73
N HIS A 227 -3.55 1.01 -18.93
CA HIS A 227 -4.16 -0.30 -19.19
C HIS A 227 -3.12 -1.40 -19.09
N SER A 228 -3.52 -2.53 -18.52
CA SER A 228 -2.66 -3.71 -18.50
C SER A 228 -2.61 -4.37 -19.87
N THR A 229 -1.42 -4.60 -20.40
CA THR A 229 -1.23 -5.32 -21.67
C THR A 229 -1.47 -6.82 -21.53
N ASN A 230 -1.20 -7.39 -20.35
CA ASN A 230 -1.30 -8.83 -20.09
C ASN A 230 -2.63 -9.25 -19.44
N PHE A 231 -3.38 -8.30 -18.91
CA PHE A 231 -4.68 -8.53 -18.24
C PHE A 231 -5.72 -7.59 -18.85
N PRO A 232 -6.37 -8.00 -19.96
CA PRO A 232 -7.37 -7.18 -20.65
C PRO A 232 -8.50 -6.76 -19.70
N GLY A 233 -8.93 -5.50 -19.82
CA GLY A 233 -9.97 -4.91 -18.96
C GLY A 233 -9.49 -4.42 -17.60
N MET A 234 -8.21 -4.63 -17.24
CA MET A 234 -7.64 -4.13 -16.00
C MET A 234 -6.78 -2.87 -16.21
N GLU A 235 -6.87 -1.94 -15.27
CA GLU A 235 -6.04 -0.73 -15.20
C GLU A 235 -5.13 -0.74 -13.97
N LEU A 236 -3.94 -0.17 -14.10
CA LEU A 236 -3.08 0.20 -12.98
C LEU A 236 -3.25 1.69 -12.71
N ILE A 237 -3.43 2.07 -11.44
CA ILE A 237 -3.53 3.46 -11.01
C ILE A 237 -2.51 3.77 -9.91
N ARG A 238 -2.09 5.05 -9.82
CA ARG A 238 -1.15 5.56 -8.82
C ARG A 238 -1.75 6.76 -8.08
N PRO A 239 -2.57 6.52 -7.06
CA PRO A 239 -3.31 7.59 -6.38
C PRO A 239 -2.45 8.56 -5.59
N LEU A 240 -1.23 8.15 -5.17
CA LEU A 240 -0.29 9.01 -4.46
C LEU A 240 0.58 9.88 -5.38
N TYR A 241 0.30 9.93 -6.68
CA TYR A 241 1.11 10.55 -7.74
C TYR A 241 1.52 12.01 -7.47
N LEU A 242 0.68 12.77 -6.77
CA LEU A 242 0.93 14.17 -6.42
C LEU A 242 1.35 14.37 -4.95
N ILE A 243 1.58 13.31 -4.19
CA ILE A 243 1.95 13.37 -2.78
C ILE A 243 3.47 13.22 -2.63
N ARG A 244 4.09 14.08 -1.81
CA ARG A 244 5.51 14.04 -1.52
C ARG A 244 5.86 12.99 -0.47
N GLU A 245 7.01 12.31 -0.65
CA GLU A 245 7.50 11.32 0.31
C GLU A 245 7.67 11.90 1.71
N ASP A 246 8.16 13.15 1.80
CA ASP A 246 8.39 13.82 3.07
C ASP A 246 7.08 14.11 3.83
N ASP A 247 5.98 14.37 3.11
CA ASP A 247 4.67 14.55 3.73
C ASP A 247 4.10 13.21 4.25
N ILE A 248 4.41 12.10 3.58
CA ILE A 248 4.07 10.74 4.05
C ILE A 248 4.85 10.41 5.32
N LYS A 249 6.16 10.71 5.34
CA LYS A 249 7.01 10.53 6.52
C LYS A 249 6.51 11.37 7.69
N ALA A 250 6.22 12.65 7.45
CA ALA A 250 5.70 13.55 8.47
C ALA A 250 4.36 13.07 9.06
N TRP A 251 3.48 12.49 8.24
CA TRP A 251 2.23 11.89 8.70
C TRP A 251 2.48 10.64 9.55
N ARG A 252 3.36 9.74 9.12
CA ARG A 252 3.78 8.56 9.87
C ARG A 252 4.31 8.95 11.26
N ASP A 253 5.24 9.90 11.29
CA ASP A 253 5.92 10.31 12.52
C ASP A 253 4.98 11.04 13.49
N ALA A 254 4.09 11.89 12.96
CA ALA A 254 3.10 12.60 13.76
C ALA A 254 2.03 11.69 14.40
N ASN A 255 1.84 10.50 13.87
CA ASN A 255 0.93 9.48 14.40
C ASN A 255 1.68 8.33 15.11
N GLU A 256 3.01 8.43 15.25
CA GLU A 256 3.86 7.42 15.90
C GLU A 256 3.70 6.02 15.27
N LEU A 257 3.55 5.98 13.94
CA LEU A 257 3.34 4.73 13.21
C LEU A 257 4.68 4.08 12.82
N HIS A 258 4.76 2.78 13.03
CA HIS A 258 5.95 1.99 12.71
C HIS A 258 5.58 0.96 11.64
N PHE A 259 6.10 1.15 10.44
CA PHE A 259 5.90 0.26 9.30
C PHE A 259 7.18 -0.46 8.93
N ILE A 260 7.05 -1.58 8.24
CA ILE A 260 8.21 -2.25 7.67
C ILE A 260 8.88 -1.35 6.61
N GLN A 261 10.20 -1.29 6.63
CA GLN A 261 10.97 -0.52 5.63
C GLN A 261 11.22 -1.34 4.37
N CYS A 262 11.64 -2.57 4.54
CA CYS A 262 11.80 -3.53 3.46
C CYS A 262 11.35 -4.90 3.93
N ALA A 263 10.45 -5.53 3.19
CA ALA A 263 9.91 -6.84 3.52
C ALA A 263 10.64 -7.98 2.80
N CYS A 264 11.76 -7.67 2.13
CA CYS A 264 12.51 -8.63 1.35
C CYS A 264 13.42 -9.48 2.25
N HIS A 265 13.42 -10.80 2.09
CA HIS A 265 14.38 -11.70 2.73
C HIS A 265 15.84 -11.38 2.37
N PHE A 266 16.04 -10.63 1.29
CA PHE A 266 17.34 -10.15 0.84
C PHE A 266 17.86 -8.96 1.63
N THR A 267 17.16 -8.45 2.66
CA THR A 267 17.63 -7.28 3.41
C THR A 267 18.91 -7.55 4.20
N ASP A 268 19.12 -8.76 4.65
CA ASP A 268 20.36 -9.15 5.36
C ASP A 268 21.51 -9.47 4.41
N THR A 269 21.19 -9.79 3.15
CA THR A 269 22.14 -10.13 2.07
C THR A 269 21.96 -9.28 0.82
N CYS A 270 21.06 -8.30 0.86
CA CYS A 270 20.77 -7.46 -0.31
C CYS A 270 21.93 -6.53 -0.61
N THR A 271 22.69 -6.87 -1.64
CA THR A 271 23.75 -6.02 -2.20
C THR A 271 23.25 -4.63 -2.61
N THR A 272 21.93 -4.50 -2.84
CA THR A 272 21.28 -3.21 -3.17
C THR A 272 21.02 -2.36 -1.93
N CYS A 273 20.93 -2.95 -0.73
CA CYS A 273 20.64 -2.26 0.54
C CYS A 273 21.84 -2.18 1.47
N SER A 274 22.79 -3.13 1.40
CA SER A 274 23.90 -3.30 2.37
C SER A 274 25.31 -3.04 1.83
N ASN A 275 25.55 -3.08 0.52
CA ASN A 275 26.88 -2.83 -0.03
C ASN A 275 27.06 -1.36 -0.46
N GLN A 276 28.00 -0.69 0.22
CA GLN A 276 28.47 0.67 -0.10
C GLN A 276 29.08 0.81 -1.51
N GLU A 277 29.41 -0.28 -2.18
CA GLU A 277 30.09 -0.28 -3.48
C GLU A 277 29.15 -0.26 -4.69
N THR A 278 27.87 -0.62 -4.54
CA THR A 278 26.85 -0.48 -5.59
C THR A 278 25.68 0.34 -5.10
N ARG A 279 25.89 1.64 -4.97
CA ARG A 279 24.77 2.59 -4.81
C ARG A 279 23.76 2.33 -5.92
N SER A 280 22.51 2.01 -5.56
CA SER A 280 21.49 1.82 -6.58
C SER A 280 21.39 3.11 -7.41
N LYS A 281 21.22 3.01 -8.72
CA LYS A 281 21.02 4.17 -9.61
C LYS A 281 19.94 5.12 -9.09
N ARG A 282 18.94 4.59 -8.41
CA ARG A 282 17.88 5.38 -7.77
C ARG A 282 18.43 6.23 -6.61
N GLN A 283 19.36 5.70 -5.82
CA GLN A 283 19.97 6.46 -4.72
C GLN A 283 20.84 7.61 -5.24
N GLU A 284 21.57 7.38 -6.33
CA GLU A 284 22.35 8.42 -7.01
C GLU A 284 21.44 9.55 -7.51
N ILE A 285 20.30 9.22 -8.12
CA ILE A 285 19.31 10.19 -8.55
C ILE A 285 18.72 10.98 -7.37
N LYS A 286 18.41 10.33 -6.26
CA LYS A 286 17.94 11.03 -5.05
C LYS A 286 18.94 12.06 -4.55
N GLU A 287 20.22 11.72 -4.54
CA GLU A 287 21.30 12.62 -4.14
C GLU A 287 21.47 13.78 -5.13
N LEU A 288 21.41 13.49 -6.44
CA LEU A 288 21.45 14.50 -7.50
C LEU A 288 20.29 15.51 -7.33
N ILE A 289 19.07 15.03 -7.15
CA ILE A 289 17.89 15.89 -6.94
C ILE A 289 18.08 16.78 -5.69
N ARG A 290 18.57 16.23 -4.58
CA ARG A 290 18.86 16.99 -3.37
C ARG A 290 19.89 18.09 -3.59
N THR A 291 20.96 17.78 -4.33
CA THR A 291 22.01 18.76 -4.67
C THR A 291 21.46 19.87 -5.57
N LEU A 292 20.66 19.53 -6.57
CA LEU A 292 20.04 20.50 -7.46
C LEU A 292 19.04 21.41 -6.70
N LYS A 293 18.29 20.84 -5.76
CA LYS A 293 17.31 21.57 -4.95
C LYS A 293 17.95 22.64 -4.07
N GLN A 294 19.19 22.44 -3.62
CA GLN A 294 19.92 23.47 -2.85
C GLN A 294 20.16 24.74 -3.67
N ARG A 295 20.31 24.61 -4.99
CA ARG A 295 20.55 25.76 -5.91
C ARG A 295 19.26 26.30 -6.52
N ASN A 296 18.30 25.42 -6.79
CA ASN A 296 17.00 25.76 -7.36
C ASN A 296 15.88 25.06 -6.58
N PRO A 297 15.17 25.77 -5.69
CA PRO A 297 14.08 25.17 -4.90
C PRO A 297 12.95 24.54 -5.74
N ASP A 298 12.74 25.03 -6.97
CA ASP A 298 11.67 24.61 -7.86
C ASP A 298 12.07 23.45 -8.77
N VAL A 299 13.30 22.95 -8.69
CA VAL A 299 13.83 21.93 -9.62
C VAL A 299 12.98 20.67 -9.68
N GLU A 300 12.44 20.23 -8.56
CA GLU A 300 11.57 19.03 -8.50
C GLU A 300 10.28 19.26 -9.30
N ALA A 301 9.67 20.44 -9.18
CA ALA A 301 8.49 20.81 -9.95
C ALA A 301 8.81 20.96 -11.46
N HIS A 302 9.99 21.47 -11.80
CA HIS A 302 10.45 21.59 -13.19
C HIS A 302 10.67 20.18 -13.80
N ILE A 303 11.31 19.26 -13.10
CA ILE A 303 11.48 17.88 -13.56
C ILE A 303 10.12 17.22 -13.77
N PHE A 304 9.19 17.36 -12.81
CA PHE A 304 7.87 16.77 -12.92
C PHE A 304 7.10 17.30 -14.13
N ARG A 305 7.08 18.63 -14.31
CA ARG A 305 6.35 19.30 -15.40
C ARG A 305 6.99 19.10 -16.77
N SER A 306 8.27 18.79 -16.85
CA SER A 306 8.97 18.63 -18.13
C SER A 306 8.36 17.57 -19.05
N VAL A 307 7.74 16.54 -18.47
CA VAL A 307 7.05 15.48 -19.21
C VAL A 307 5.57 15.78 -19.48
N GLU A 308 5.02 16.84 -18.88
CA GLU A 308 3.68 17.36 -19.19
C GLU A 308 3.72 18.45 -20.28
N ASN A 309 4.90 19.07 -20.50
CA ASN A 309 5.11 20.18 -21.45
C ASN A 309 6.17 19.80 -22.53
N VAL A 310 6.03 18.62 -23.14
CA VAL A 310 6.90 18.24 -24.23
C VAL A 310 6.47 18.96 -25.51
N ASN A 311 7.36 19.84 -26.02
CA ASN A 311 7.17 20.48 -27.31
C ASN A 311 7.77 19.58 -28.41
N LEU A 312 6.91 18.93 -29.20
CA LEU A 312 7.33 18.00 -30.25
C LEU A 312 8.03 18.68 -31.42
N ASP A 313 7.81 20.00 -31.64
CA ASP A 313 8.43 20.76 -32.74
C ASP A 313 9.93 21.02 -32.48
N THR A 314 10.37 20.87 -31.24
CA THR A 314 11.76 21.06 -30.82
C THR A 314 12.44 19.76 -30.38
N VAL A 315 11.85 18.61 -30.74
CA VAL A 315 12.38 17.26 -30.42
C VAL A 315 12.78 16.56 -31.72
N ILE A 316 14.05 16.08 -31.77
CA ILE A 316 14.60 15.42 -32.95
C ILE A 316 13.82 14.15 -33.36
N GLY A 317 13.21 13.46 -32.39
CA GLY A 317 12.41 12.28 -32.67
C GLY A 317 11.64 11.79 -31.46
N TRP A 318 10.54 11.11 -31.72
CA TRP A 318 9.67 10.55 -30.65
C TRP A 318 9.11 9.18 -31.04
N LYS A 319 8.54 8.49 -30.08
CA LYS A 319 7.86 7.20 -30.30
C LYS A 319 6.43 7.28 -29.77
N THR A 320 5.47 6.85 -30.59
CA THR A 320 4.07 6.68 -30.18
C THR A 320 3.46 5.50 -30.91
N GLY A 321 2.54 4.75 -30.26
CA GLY A 321 1.90 3.58 -30.85
C GLY A 321 2.87 2.51 -31.39
N GLY A 322 4.05 2.39 -30.79
CA GLY A 322 5.12 1.46 -31.24
C GLY A 322 5.91 1.92 -32.47
N LYS A 323 5.55 3.06 -33.09
CA LYS A 323 6.26 3.66 -34.23
C LYS A 323 7.23 4.74 -33.77
N LYS A 324 8.36 4.87 -34.48
CA LYS A 324 9.35 5.92 -34.31
C LYS A 324 9.14 6.98 -35.38
N TYR A 325 9.16 8.23 -34.93
CA TYR A 325 9.02 9.43 -35.77
C TYR A 325 10.28 10.27 -35.68
N SER A 326 10.55 11.05 -36.73
CA SER A 326 11.65 12.00 -36.84
C SER A 326 11.08 13.40 -37.07
N PHE A 327 11.81 14.45 -36.73
CA PHE A 327 11.46 15.82 -37.11
C PHE A 327 11.39 15.99 -38.64
N LEU A 328 12.19 15.19 -39.37
CA LEU A 328 12.20 15.21 -40.86
C LEU A 328 10.84 14.78 -41.46
N ASP A 329 10.04 13.99 -40.70
CA ASP A 329 8.72 13.54 -41.21
C ASP A 329 7.72 14.69 -41.38
N ARG A 330 8.00 15.87 -40.78
CA ARG A 330 7.18 17.08 -40.87
C ARG A 330 7.89 18.28 -41.48
N TYR A 331 9.19 18.20 -41.72
CA TYR A 331 10.05 19.33 -42.07
C TYR A 331 9.58 20.08 -43.32
N ASP A 332 9.13 19.36 -44.34
CA ASP A 332 8.66 19.93 -45.63
C ASP A 332 7.13 20.19 -45.65
N GLU A 333 6.36 19.76 -44.63
CA GLU A 333 4.89 19.99 -44.55
C GLU A 333 4.54 21.37 -44.02
N GLU A 334 5.44 22.05 -43.30
CA GLU A 334 5.26 23.38 -42.71
C GLU A 334 5.90 24.52 -43.57
N ALA A 335 6.44 24.22 -44.72
CA ALA A 335 6.96 25.19 -45.70
C ALA A 335 5.92 25.47 -46.80
#